data_b615f0e811f3c5d7a3c3fb39bab10924
#
_entry.id   b615f0e811f3c5d7a3c3fb39bab10924
#
_cell.length_a   1.000
_cell.length_b   1.000
_cell.length_c   1.000
_cell.angle_alpha   90.00
_cell.angle_beta   90.00
_cell.angle_gamma   90.00
#
_symmetry.space_group_name_H-M   'P 1'
#
loop_
_entity.id
_entity.type
_entity.pdbx_description
1 polymer ?
#
loop_
_entity_poly.entity_id
_entity_poly.type
_entity_poly.pdbx_seq_one_letter_code
_entity_poly.pdbx_strand_id
1 'polypeptide(L)'
;MQYNKRFVAEKGYEKYITNKYPDKKIAILSCMDTRLTALLPAALGIKNGDVKMIKNAGGIISHPFGSVIRSLMVAIYELGVTEVMVIAHSDCGACHMSSAQMIEHMKARGIKQETIDMIRFCGVDFESWLYGFEDTEKSVKRYGGSYYQSSADTE
;
A
#
# COMPACT_ATOMS: atom_id res chain seq x y z
N MET A 1 22.32 7.19 11.19
CA MET A 1 22.98 7.37 9.87
C MET A 1 24.37 6.70 9.74
N GLN A 2 24.97 6.22 10.81
CA GLN A 2 26.28 5.55 10.77
C GLN A 2 26.25 4.23 9.95
N TYR A 3 25.16 3.46 10.04
CA TYR A 3 24.95 2.24 9.24
C TYR A 3 24.99 2.52 7.72
N ASN A 4 24.29 3.57 7.27
CA ASN A 4 24.25 3.91 5.85
C ASN A 4 25.64 4.30 5.30
N LYS A 5 26.45 5.03 6.09
CA LYS A 5 27.81 5.37 5.68
C LYS A 5 28.67 4.12 5.44
N ARG A 6 28.57 3.14 6.36
CA ARG A 6 29.25 1.86 6.20
C ARG A 6 28.73 1.07 5.01
N PHE A 7 27.42 0.96 4.85
CA PHE A 7 26.80 0.28 3.70
C PHE A 7 27.27 0.82 2.35
N VAL A 8 27.38 2.16 2.22
CA VAL A 8 27.90 2.79 1.01
C VAL A 8 29.40 2.54 0.83
N ALA A 9 30.20 2.67 1.89
CA ALA A 9 31.65 2.44 1.83
C ALA A 9 31.99 0.98 1.44
N GLU A 10 31.22 0.01 1.94
CA GLU A 10 31.33 -1.41 1.65
C GLU A 10 30.63 -1.82 0.33
N LYS A 11 30.09 -0.85 -0.41
CA LYS A 11 29.34 -1.07 -1.66
C LYS A 11 28.18 -2.06 -1.52
N GLY A 12 27.56 -2.15 -0.35
CA GLY A 12 26.45 -3.08 -0.06
C GLY A 12 25.24 -2.93 -0.99
N TYR A 13 25.16 -1.84 -1.75
CA TYR A 13 24.12 -1.58 -2.75
C TYR A 13 24.32 -2.34 -4.07
N GLU A 14 25.52 -2.83 -4.38
CA GLU A 14 25.80 -3.44 -5.70
C GLU A 14 24.88 -4.61 -6.02
N LYS A 15 24.51 -5.43 -5.03
CA LYS A 15 23.57 -6.53 -5.21
C LYS A 15 22.12 -6.11 -5.50
N TYR A 16 21.81 -4.81 -5.37
CA TYR A 16 20.48 -4.25 -5.65
C TYR A 16 20.42 -3.43 -6.94
N ILE A 17 21.52 -3.37 -7.69
CA ILE A 17 21.57 -2.63 -8.95
C ILE A 17 20.61 -3.29 -9.96
N THR A 18 19.71 -2.51 -10.50
CA THR A 18 18.77 -2.89 -11.54
C THR A 18 18.38 -1.63 -12.35
N ASN A 19 17.52 -1.77 -13.33
CA ASN A 19 17.00 -0.66 -14.11
C ASN A 19 15.59 -0.23 -13.64
N LYS A 20 15.01 0.78 -14.29
CA LYS A 20 13.69 1.32 -13.91
C LYS A 20 12.50 0.48 -14.39
N TYR A 21 12.68 -0.45 -15.29
CA TYR A 21 11.61 -1.28 -15.84
C TYR A 21 11.47 -2.56 -15.03
N PRO A 22 10.25 -3.00 -14.67
CA PRO A 22 10.06 -4.23 -13.93
C PRO A 22 10.23 -5.45 -14.85
N ASP A 23 11.11 -6.38 -14.49
CA ASP A 23 11.44 -7.55 -15.33
C ASP A 23 10.19 -8.42 -15.59
N LYS A 24 9.30 -8.56 -14.62
CA LYS A 24 8.04 -9.32 -14.74
C LYS A 24 6.87 -8.53 -15.34
N LYS A 25 7.06 -7.23 -15.63
CA LYS A 25 6.01 -6.33 -16.13
C LYS A 25 4.75 -6.27 -15.25
N ILE A 26 4.90 -6.48 -13.95
CA ILE A 26 3.82 -6.51 -12.97
C ILE A 26 3.93 -5.30 -12.04
N ALA A 27 2.79 -4.69 -11.70
CA ALA A 27 2.65 -3.80 -10.55
C ALA A 27 1.83 -4.49 -9.47
N ILE A 28 2.27 -4.38 -8.22
CA ILE A 28 1.57 -4.93 -7.07
C ILE A 28 1.12 -3.79 -6.17
N LEU A 29 -0.19 -3.72 -5.91
CA LEU A 29 -0.76 -2.90 -4.85
C LEU A 29 -0.97 -3.77 -3.61
N SER A 30 -0.38 -3.38 -2.47
CA SER A 30 -0.51 -4.12 -1.22
C SER A 30 -0.54 -3.19 0.00
N CYS A 31 -0.91 -3.76 1.16
CA CYS A 31 -0.91 -3.02 2.41
C CYS A 31 0.51 -2.61 2.84
N MET A 32 0.59 -1.44 3.50
CA MET A 32 1.84 -0.95 4.11
C MET A 32 2.20 -1.67 5.42
N ASP A 33 1.46 -2.68 5.83
CA ASP A 33 1.71 -3.46 7.04
C ASP A 33 3.18 -3.91 7.11
N THR A 34 3.78 -3.74 8.28
CA THR A 34 5.20 -4.03 8.51
C THR A 34 5.55 -5.51 8.30
N ARG A 35 4.60 -6.40 8.57
CA ARG A 35 4.74 -7.85 8.37
C ARG A 35 4.97 -8.20 6.90
N LEU A 36 4.42 -7.42 5.96
CA LEU A 36 4.50 -7.66 4.52
C LEU A 36 5.76 -7.11 3.86
N THR A 37 6.63 -6.40 4.57
CA THR A 37 7.81 -5.76 3.97
C THR A 37 8.79 -6.78 3.39
N ALA A 38 9.05 -7.86 4.10
CA ALA A 38 9.90 -8.96 3.64
C ALA A 38 9.10 -10.20 3.23
N LEU A 39 8.00 -10.49 3.94
CA LEU A 39 7.19 -11.68 3.71
C LEU A 39 6.58 -11.71 2.31
N LEU A 40 5.98 -10.62 1.86
CA LEU A 40 5.31 -10.60 0.57
C LEU A 40 6.25 -10.87 -0.61
N PRO A 41 7.40 -10.19 -0.76
CA PRO A 41 8.36 -10.54 -1.80
C PRO A 41 8.86 -11.97 -1.70
N ALA A 42 9.13 -12.47 -0.49
CA ALA A 42 9.62 -13.83 -0.29
C ALA A 42 8.57 -14.88 -0.70
N ALA A 43 7.30 -14.69 -0.30
CA ALA A 43 6.20 -15.60 -0.62
C ALA A 43 5.92 -15.68 -2.12
N LEU A 44 6.14 -14.59 -2.85
CA LEU A 44 5.97 -14.52 -4.30
C LEU A 44 7.23 -14.86 -5.11
N GLY A 45 8.35 -15.13 -4.45
CA GLY A 45 9.63 -15.35 -5.13
C GLY A 45 10.14 -14.14 -5.90
N ILE A 46 9.83 -12.93 -5.42
CA ILE A 46 10.14 -11.66 -6.09
C ILE A 46 11.50 -11.13 -5.60
N LYS A 47 12.31 -10.69 -6.54
CA LYS A 47 13.60 -10.03 -6.31
C LYS A 47 13.52 -8.54 -6.59
N ASN A 48 14.57 -7.82 -6.20
CA ASN A 48 14.72 -6.41 -6.56
C ASN A 48 14.79 -6.25 -8.09
N GLY A 49 13.94 -5.38 -8.63
CA GLY A 49 13.82 -5.16 -10.08
C GLY A 49 12.66 -5.90 -10.75
N ASP A 50 12.11 -6.96 -10.13
CA ASP A 50 11.09 -7.80 -10.76
C ASP A 50 9.74 -7.08 -10.98
N VAL A 51 9.30 -6.27 -10.02
CA VAL A 51 7.94 -5.67 -10.02
C VAL A 51 7.95 -4.21 -9.56
N LYS A 52 6.89 -3.49 -9.84
CA LYS A 52 6.57 -2.22 -9.19
C LYS A 52 5.73 -2.47 -7.95
N MET A 53 6.27 -2.15 -6.78
CA MET A 53 5.57 -2.30 -5.50
C MET A 53 4.95 -0.98 -5.08
N ILE A 54 3.62 -0.94 -4.95
CA ILE A 54 2.83 0.20 -4.46
C ILE A 54 2.23 -0.23 -3.13
N LYS A 55 2.45 0.56 -2.07
CA LYS A 55 1.96 0.26 -0.72
C LYS A 55 1.21 1.45 -0.14
N ASN A 56 0.05 1.18 0.45
CA ASN A 56 -0.72 2.14 1.22
C ASN A 56 -1.47 1.46 2.37
N ALA A 57 -2.19 2.25 3.18
CA ALA A 57 -3.05 1.71 4.23
C ALA A 57 -4.17 0.85 3.62
N GLY A 58 -4.16 -0.44 3.92
CA GLY A 58 -5.15 -1.41 3.46
C GLY A 58 -4.92 -1.99 2.06
N GLY A 59 -3.97 -1.49 1.27
CA GLY A 59 -3.79 -1.96 -0.12
C GLY A 59 -4.99 -1.64 -1.01
N ILE A 60 -5.67 -0.51 -0.78
CA ILE A 60 -6.91 -0.10 -1.43
C ILE A 60 -6.77 1.16 -2.27
N ILE A 61 -7.74 1.39 -3.16
CA ILE A 61 -7.89 2.65 -3.92
C ILE A 61 -8.98 3.46 -3.22
N SER A 62 -8.57 4.40 -2.38
CA SER A 62 -9.48 5.25 -1.61
C SER A 62 -9.97 6.48 -2.36
N HIS A 63 -9.33 6.83 -3.49
CA HIS A 63 -9.70 7.99 -4.28
C HIS A 63 -9.38 7.76 -5.76
N PRO A 64 -10.31 8.05 -6.71
CA PRO A 64 -10.15 7.76 -8.13
C PRO A 64 -8.98 8.50 -8.80
N PHE A 65 -8.58 9.65 -8.28
CA PHE A 65 -7.43 10.42 -8.75
C PHE A 65 -6.31 10.54 -7.70
N GLY A 66 -6.23 9.57 -6.78
CA GLY A 66 -5.20 9.53 -5.74
C GLY A 66 -3.85 9.03 -6.24
N SER A 67 -2.87 9.04 -5.32
CA SER A 67 -1.48 8.66 -5.62
C SER A 67 -1.32 7.22 -6.12
N VAL A 68 -2.19 6.30 -5.68
CA VAL A 68 -2.18 4.90 -6.14
C VAL A 68 -2.50 4.82 -7.63
N ILE A 69 -3.61 5.45 -8.06
CA ILE A 69 -4.00 5.46 -9.48
C ILE A 69 -2.94 6.16 -10.32
N ARG A 70 -2.41 7.31 -9.87
CA ARG A 70 -1.31 7.98 -10.57
C ARG A 70 -0.09 7.06 -10.72
N SER A 71 0.28 6.33 -9.67
CA SER A 71 1.43 5.40 -9.70
C SER A 71 1.20 4.23 -10.66
N LEU A 72 -0.02 3.68 -10.68
CA LEU A 72 -0.40 2.63 -11.63
C LEU A 72 -0.37 3.13 -13.07
N MET A 73 -0.88 4.33 -13.35
CA MET A 73 -0.81 4.93 -14.69
C MET A 73 0.64 5.07 -15.17
N VAL A 74 1.53 5.59 -14.31
CA VAL A 74 2.96 5.70 -14.65
C VAL A 74 3.57 4.32 -14.88
N ALA A 75 3.23 3.33 -14.04
CA ALA A 75 3.74 1.97 -14.19
C ALA A 75 3.32 1.33 -15.51
N ILE A 76 2.06 1.52 -15.92
CA ILE A 76 1.50 0.95 -17.16
C ILE A 76 2.03 1.69 -18.39
N TYR A 77 1.87 3.00 -18.45
CA TYR A 77 2.10 3.77 -19.68
C TYR A 77 3.57 4.16 -19.89
N GLU A 78 4.36 4.30 -18.82
CA GLU A 78 5.75 4.74 -18.92
C GLU A 78 6.77 3.64 -18.62
N LEU A 79 6.40 2.64 -17.80
CA LEU A 79 7.34 1.63 -17.30
C LEU A 79 7.05 0.22 -17.80
N GLY A 80 6.10 0.07 -18.74
CA GLY A 80 5.83 -1.18 -19.46
C GLY A 80 5.17 -2.27 -18.63
N VAL A 81 4.48 -1.91 -17.55
CA VAL A 81 3.65 -2.86 -16.79
C VAL A 81 2.45 -3.29 -17.64
N THR A 82 2.18 -4.60 -17.67
CA THR A 82 1.05 -5.19 -18.40
C THR A 82 0.03 -5.84 -17.47
N GLU A 83 0.41 -6.10 -16.22
CA GLU A 83 -0.45 -6.74 -15.23
C GLU A 83 -0.42 -5.99 -13.91
N VAL A 84 -1.59 -5.92 -13.24
CA VAL A 84 -1.73 -5.34 -11.90
C VAL A 84 -2.29 -6.39 -10.96
N MET A 85 -1.59 -6.62 -9.85
CA MET A 85 -2.05 -7.49 -8.78
C MET A 85 -2.44 -6.65 -7.56
N VAL A 86 -3.58 -6.97 -6.95
CA VAL A 86 -4.00 -6.39 -5.66
C VAL A 86 -3.92 -7.48 -4.61
N ILE A 87 -3.05 -7.31 -3.61
CA ILE A 87 -2.77 -8.33 -2.61
C ILE A 87 -3.10 -7.78 -1.23
N ALA A 88 -4.15 -8.32 -0.65
CA ALA A 88 -4.55 -8.07 0.74
C ALA A 88 -3.94 -9.13 1.68
N HIS A 89 -4.19 -8.98 2.97
CA HIS A 89 -3.77 -9.92 4.00
C HIS A 89 -4.80 -9.99 5.13
N SER A 90 -4.79 -11.07 5.88
CA SER A 90 -5.57 -11.23 7.10
C SER A 90 -5.13 -10.25 8.19
N ASP A 91 -5.99 -9.99 9.17
CA ASP A 91 -5.72 -9.08 10.30
C ASP A 91 -5.14 -7.72 9.87
N CYS A 92 -5.71 -7.14 8.81
CA CYS A 92 -5.30 -5.83 8.30
C CYS A 92 -5.81 -4.71 9.22
N GLY A 93 -4.93 -3.81 9.64
CA GLY A 93 -5.30 -2.65 10.46
C GLY A 93 -6.27 -1.66 9.79
N ALA A 94 -6.46 -1.75 8.47
CA ALA A 94 -7.48 -0.97 7.75
C ALA A 94 -8.86 -1.66 7.74
N CYS A 95 -8.95 -2.92 8.15
CA CYS A 95 -10.23 -3.61 8.33
C CYS A 95 -10.98 -3.00 9.51
N HIS A 96 -12.24 -2.64 9.29
CA HIS A 96 -13.10 -1.95 10.28
C HIS A 96 -12.58 -0.57 10.74
N MET A 97 -11.66 0.06 9.99
CA MET A 97 -11.18 1.40 10.33
C MET A 97 -12.33 2.41 10.22
N SER A 98 -12.56 3.15 11.32
CA SER A 98 -13.60 4.17 11.45
C SER A 98 -13.02 5.57 11.32
N SER A 99 -13.58 6.38 10.43
CA SER A 99 -13.24 7.80 10.29
C SER A 99 -13.47 8.57 11.59
N ALA A 100 -14.57 8.30 12.32
CA ALA A 100 -14.88 8.94 13.58
C ALA A 100 -13.80 8.65 14.65
N GLN A 101 -13.40 7.39 14.81
CA GLN A 101 -12.34 7.02 15.74
C GLN A 101 -10.99 7.65 15.34
N MET A 102 -10.68 7.70 14.06
CA MET A 102 -9.45 8.34 13.56
C MET A 102 -9.43 9.83 13.93
N ILE A 103 -10.54 10.54 13.75
CA ILE A 103 -10.67 11.96 14.10
C ILE A 103 -10.47 12.15 15.61
N GLU A 104 -11.03 11.29 16.45
CA GLU A 104 -10.83 11.36 17.91
C GLU A 104 -9.34 11.11 18.28
N HIS A 105 -8.68 10.16 17.63
CA HIS A 105 -7.24 9.95 17.81
C HIS A 105 -6.40 11.17 17.37
N MET A 106 -6.79 11.83 16.29
CA MET A 106 -6.15 13.07 15.84
C MET A 106 -6.28 14.17 16.90
N LYS A 107 -7.49 14.37 17.44
CA LYS A 107 -7.75 15.35 18.52
C LYS A 107 -6.95 15.02 19.78
N ALA A 108 -6.91 13.77 20.18
CA ALA A 108 -6.16 13.31 21.35
C ALA A 108 -4.65 13.58 21.21
N ARG A 109 -4.13 13.67 19.97
CA ARG A 109 -2.74 14.04 19.64
C ARG A 109 -2.53 15.53 19.40
N GLY A 110 -3.52 16.38 19.68
CA GLY A 110 -3.43 17.83 19.64
C GLY A 110 -3.86 18.49 18.33
N ILE A 111 -4.44 17.74 17.38
CA ILE A 111 -5.04 18.36 16.19
C ILE A 111 -6.32 19.08 16.63
N LYS A 112 -6.40 20.38 16.35
CA LYS A 112 -7.53 21.21 16.71
C LYS A 112 -8.73 20.96 15.79
N GLN A 113 -9.94 21.16 16.31
CA GLN A 113 -11.17 21.03 15.54
C GLN A 113 -11.18 21.96 14.33
N GLU A 114 -10.70 23.18 14.48
CA GLU A 114 -10.63 24.17 13.38
C GLU A 114 -9.80 23.66 12.20
N THR A 115 -8.74 22.88 12.46
CA THR A 115 -7.92 22.26 11.39
C THR A 115 -8.73 21.20 10.65
N ILE A 116 -9.49 20.38 11.36
CA ILE A 116 -10.37 19.35 10.76
C ILE A 116 -11.44 20.02 9.91
N ASP A 117 -12.07 21.07 10.45
CA ASP A 117 -13.13 21.80 9.76
C ASP A 117 -12.59 22.52 8.50
N MET A 118 -11.39 23.07 8.57
CA MET A 118 -10.73 23.67 7.41
C MET A 118 -10.46 22.63 6.31
N ILE A 119 -10.00 21.43 6.67
CA ILE A 119 -9.75 20.35 5.70
C ILE A 119 -11.06 19.92 5.03
N ARG A 120 -12.14 19.80 5.79
CA ARG A 120 -13.49 19.52 5.25
C ARG A 120 -13.94 20.63 4.32
N PHE A 121 -13.74 21.89 4.70
CA PHE A 121 -14.05 23.03 3.85
C PHE A 121 -13.29 23.03 2.52
N CYS A 122 -12.07 22.49 2.49
CA CYS A 122 -11.29 22.27 1.27
C CYS A 122 -11.80 21.10 0.41
N GLY A 123 -12.92 20.48 0.78
CA GLY A 123 -13.59 19.44 -0.02
C GLY A 123 -13.15 18.02 0.29
N VAL A 124 -12.42 17.78 1.38
CA VAL A 124 -12.07 16.42 1.81
C VAL A 124 -13.19 15.85 2.67
N ASP A 125 -13.87 14.84 2.14
CA ASP A 125 -14.82 14.03 2.88
C ASP A 125 -14.07 12.99 3.73
N PHE A 126 -13.91 13.27 5.03
CA PHE A 126 -13.21 12.38 5.96
C PHE A 126 -13.89 11.03 6.11
N GLU A 127 -15.20 10.97 6.03
CA GLU A 127 -15.97 9.74 6.19
C GLU A 127 -15.62 8.73 5.11
N SER A 128 -15.56 9.14 3.86
CA SER A 128 -15.18 8.27 2.77
C SER A 128 -13.66 8.11 2.63
N TRP A 129 -12.88 9.16 2.89
CA TRP A 129 -11.44 9.15 2.69
C TRP A 129 -10.67 8.34 3.74
N LEU A 130 -11.12 8.37 5.01
CA LEU A 130 -10.54 7.60 6.11
C LEU A 130 -11.23 6.25 6.34
N TYR A 131 -12.26 5.94 5.57
CA TYR A 131 -12.92 4.64 5.67
C TYR A 131 -12.00 3.54 5.10
N GLY A 132 -11.91 2.43 5.83
CA GLY A 132 -11.18 1.25 5.37
C GLY A 132 -12.06 0.30 4.56
N PHE A 133 -12.19 -0.91 5.03
CA PHE A 133 -13.09 -1.93 4.47
C PHE A 133 -13.59 -2.84 5.60
N GLU A 134 -14.72 -3.52 5.36
CA GLU A 134 -15.31 -4.44 6.33
C GLU A 134 -14.92 -5.90 6.10
N ASP A 135 -14.57 -6.23 4.86
CA ASP A 135 -14.31 -7.59 4.43
C ASP A 135 -13.15 -7.61 3.41
N THR A 136 -12.11 -8.35 3.76
CA THR A 136 -10.88 -8.43 2.97
C THR A 136 -11.13 -9.04 1.57
N GLU A 137 -11.93 -10.10 1.50
CA GLU A 137 -12.24 -10.78 0.23
C GLU A 137 -13.04 -9.87 -0.71
N LYS A 138 -14.08 -9.21 -0.19
CA LYS A 138 -14.89 -8.25 -0.96
C LYS A 138 -14.04 -7.06 -1.42
N SER A 139 -13.12 -6.59 -0.57
CA SER A 139 -12.21 -5.51 -0.93
C SER A 139 -11.34 -5.87 -2.14
N VAL A 140 -10.74 -7.07 -2.16
CA VAL A 140 -9.93 -7.53 -3.30
C VAL A 140 -10.79 -7.72 -4.56
N LYS A 141 -11.94 -8.36 -4.44
CA LYS A 141 -12.86 -8.62 -5.57
C LYS A 141 -13.38 -7.33 -6.22
N ARG A 142 -13.51 -6.25 -5.46
CA ARG A 142 -13.91 -4.94 -5.97
C ARG A 142 -12.97 -4.41 -7.07
N TYR A 143 -11.71 -4.83 -7.05
CA TYR A 143 -10.70 -4.44 -8.05
C TYR A 143 -10.45 -5.53 -9.11
N GLY A 144 -11.37 -6.51 -9.24
CA GLY A 144 -11.25 -7.60 -10.21
C GLY A 144 -10.29 -8.71 -9.82
N GLY A 145 -9.85 -8.74 -8.55
CA GLY A 145 -8.95 -9.77 -8.02
C GLY A 145 -9.64 -11.09 -7.69
N SER A 146 -8.85 -12.17 -7.66
CA SER A 146 -9.25 -13.46 -7.10
C SER A 146 -8.74 -13.59 -5.67
N TYR A 147 -9.55 -14.14 -4.78
CA TYR A 147 -9.14 -14.41 -3.41
C TYR A 147 -8.65 -15.86 -3.27
N TYR A 148 -7.45 -16.01 -2.72
CA TYR A 148 -6.89 -17.30 -2.35
C TYR A 148 -6.62 -17.30 -0.84
N GLN A 149 -7.33 -18.13 -0.10
CA GLN A 149 -7.11 -18.31 1.32
C GLN A 149 -5.86 -19.18 1.53
N SER A 150 -4.92 -18.74 2.35
CA SER A 150 -3.79 -19.58 2.73
C SER A 150 -4.23 -20.55 3.84
N SER A 151 -3.70 -21.77 3.83
CA SER A 151 -3.96 -22.77 4.86
C SER A 151 -3.46 -22.40 6.27
N ALA A 152 -2.79 -21.25 6.41
CA ALA A 152 -2.33 -20.73 7.70
C ALA A 152 -3.41 -19.99 8.51
N ASP A 153 -4.58 -19.73 7.92
CA ASP A 153 -5.70 -19.03 8.58
C ASP A 153 -6.66 -19.99 9.32
N THR A 154 -6.31 -21.27 9.47
CA THR A 154 -7.17 -22.32 10.05
C THR A 154 -6.66 -22.92 11.37
N GLU A 155 -5.76 -22.26 12.10
CA GLU A 155 -5.38 -22.63 13.48
C GLU A 155 -5.72 -21.55 14.49
#